data_9198aa6cd13b1582b7bf379049f1ef42
#
_entry.id   9198aa6cd13b1582b7bf379049f1ef42
#
_cell.length_a   1.000
_cell.length_b   1.000
_cell.length_c   1.000
_cell.angle_alpha   90.00
_cell.angle_beta   90.00
_cell.angle_gamma   90.00
#
_symmetry.space_group_name_H-M   'P 1'
#
loop_
_entity.id
_entity.type
_entity.pdbx_description
1 polymer ?
#
loop_
_entity_poly.entity_id
_entity_poly.type
_entity_poly.pdbx_seq_one_letter_code
_entity_poly.pdbx_strand_id
1 'polypeptide(L)'
;FHAAALSQLNYFWPTVAGDSAPTLVDNKVRLLAHASDTVGLRLDTAALRDVAAEIEWRKTTMRSIEQYAHAGRPPAARLPIDALVDLQRAYEKLKDERRALDFEDVLLACAGMLEAEKRVAAAVREQYRHFTVDEYQDVSPLQNRLLELWLGDRTDLCVVGDASQTVYSFAGADSRYLLDFQHTHPQARVVRLERNYRSSEPVVATANALMRGRAGALELKASPAVVRAIEPTDPGAVAGSGASAPATATVTAYPNDAAEAAGVARSIRAQLRAGAQPQDIAVLYRAHAQSLDFDSALAAEGVPTTVLGGKRFFDIPEVRQAVMALRGASVAPSQGDLVRDVRDVLRSLGMTDEPPTAGGALRDSWEARAAILRLAEDAASGTTLRTFTDELQARQRDHHEPTRRTVTLSTLHAAKGLEWVHVHMVGMTEGQLPISYASGPEQIDEERRLAYVGVTRARASLSLSFSRFGGRGPRDVSRFVQETGIRTIDADDAVAIRGGRPPRGR
;
A
#
# COMPACT_ATOMS: atom_id res chain seq x y z
N PHE A 1 17.45 5.73 -9.51
CA PHE A 1 17.50 7.14 -9.91
C PHE A 1 18.14 8.03 -8.84
N HIS A 2 17.57 8.17 -7.63
CA HIS A 2 18.03 9.13 -6.60
C HIS A 2 19.49 8.96 -6.19
N ALA A 3 19.96 7.73 -5.95
CA ALA A 3 21.36 7.48 -5.55
C ALA A 3 22.34 7.91 -6.65
N ALA A 4 22.03 7.64 -7.92
CA ALA A 4 22.88 8.04 -9.04
C ALA A 4 22.87 9.57 -9.22
N ALA A 5 21.69 10.20 -9.16
CA ALA A 5 21.57 11.65 -9.26
C ALA A 5 22.30 12.38 -8.12
N LEU A 6 22.15 11.91 -6.88
CA LEU A 6 22.86 12.48 -5.72
C LEU A 6 24.38 12.35 -5.86
N SER A 7 24.87 11.20 -6.32
CA SER A 7 26.29 10.99 -6.59
C SER A 7 26.82 11.97 -7.64
N GLN A 8 26.09 12.18 -8.73
CA GLN A 8 26.45 13.11 -9.78
C GLN A 8 26.43 14.56 -9.29
N LEU A 9 25.41 14.96 -8.52
CA LEU A 9 25.35 16.29 -7.91
C LEU A 9 26.56 16.53 -7.00
N ASN A 10 26.84 15.65 -6.09
CA ASN A 10 27.97 15.82 -5.17
C ASN A 10 29.32 15.92 -5.89
N TYR A 11 29.49 15.21 -7.00
CA TYR A 11 30.72 15.21 -7.76
C TYR A 11 30.89 16.48 -8.65
N PHE A 12 29.84 16.87 -9.38
CA PHE A 12 29.93 17.93 -10.37
C PHE A 12 29.54 19.32 -9.84
N TRP A 13 28.71 19.40 -8.80
CA TRP A 13 28.21 20.66 -8.25
C TRP A 13 29.31 21.65 -7.91
N PRO A 14 30.39 21.27 -7.24
CA PRO A 14 31.47 22.22 -6.91
C PRO A 14 32.11 22.86 -8.16
N THR A 15 32.16 22.11 -9.25
CA THR A 15 32.74 22.62 -10.51
C THR A 15 31.76 23.54 -11.26
N VAL A 16 30.44 23.28 -11.14
CA VAL A 16 29.39 24.00 -11.87
C VAL A 16 28.98 25.27 -11.09
N ALA A 17 28.74 25.15 -9.80
CA ALA A 17 28.23 26.22 -8.96
C ALA A 17 29.32 27.00 -8.17
N GLY A 18 30.54 26.48 -8.13
CA GLY A 18 31.66 27.10 -7.42
C GLY A 18 31.62 26.94 -5.89
N ASP A 19 30.70 26.15 -5.37
CA ASP A 19 30.53 25.92 -3.94
C ASP A 19 30.09 24.47 -3.63
N SER A 20 29.93 24.12 -2.35
CA SER A 20 29.49 22.78 -1.94
C SER A 20 28.03 22.50 -2.35
N ALA A 21 27.74 21.25 -2.69
CA ALA A 21 26.37 20.83 -2.98
C ALA A 21 25.44 21.10 -1.78
N PRO A 22 24.17 21.48 -2.02
CA PRO A 22 23.17 21.65 -0.98
C PRO A 22 22.98 20.38 -0.16
N THR A 23 22.57 20.52 1.09
CA THR A 23 22.32 19.39 2.00
C THR A 23 20.94 18.80 1.77
N LEU A 24 20.77 17.50 2.08
CA LEU A 24 19.45 16.89 2.05
C LEU A 24 18.61 17.31 3.26
N VAL A 25 17.32 17.52 3.04
CA VAL A 25 16.32 17.73 4.10
C VAL A 25 16.14 16.43 4.88
N ASP A 26 16.52 16.40 6.16
CA ASP A 26 16.38 15.23 7.03
C ASP A 26 14.92 14.83 7.27
N ASN A 27 14.05 15.81 7.42
CA ASN A 27 12.64 15.61 7.75
C ASN A 27 11.75 16.65 7.06
N LYS A 28 11.17 16.25 5.93
CA LYS A 28 10.26 17.07 5.11
C LYS A 28 9.06 17.59 5.91
N VAL A 29 8.45 16.73 6.75
CA VAL A 29 7.27 17.11 7.53
C VAL A 29 7.59 18.20 8.57
N ARG A 30 8.77 18.13 9.21
CA ARG A 30 9.21 19.16 10.16
C ARG A 30 9.47 20.50 9.47
N LEU A 31 10.06 20.48 8.28
CA LEU A 31 10.27 21.71 7.51
C LEU A 31 8.96 22.31 7.02
N LEU A 32 8.01 21.47 6.61
CA LEU A 32 6.64 21.87 6.25
C LEU A 32 5.88 22.47 7.44
N ALA A 33 6.03 21.92 8.65
CA ALA A 33 5.44 22.49 9.85
C ALA A 33 5.95 23.93 10.07
N HIS A 34 7.25 24.15 9.91
CA HIS A 34 7.81 25.51 10.00
C HIS A 34 7.28 26.41 8.86
N ALA A 35 7.18 25.92 7.63
CA ALA A 35 6.59 26.69 6.53
C ALA A 35 5.12 27.03 6.81
N SER A 36 4.33 26.11 7.38
CA SER A 36 2.94 26.36 7.72
C SER A 36 2.77 27.47 8.78
N ASP A 37 3.65 27.52 9.77
CA ASP A 37 3.66 28.57 10.78
C ASP A 37 3.93 29.95 10.14
N THR A 38 4.81 30.05 9.14
CA THR A 38 5.13 31.32 8.46
C THR A 38 3.97 31.87 7.64
N VAL A 39 3.07 31.02 7.16
CA VAL A 39 1.85 31.42 6.42
C VAL A 39 0.60 31.41 7.31
N GLY A 40 0.76 31.27 8.64
CA GLY A 40 -0.34 31.32 9.61
C GLY A 40 -1.26 30.11 9.60
N LEU A 41 -0.83 28.98 9.03
CA LEU A 41 -1.60 27.74 9.01
C LEU A 41 -1.21 26.85 10.20
N ARG A 42 -2.22 26.27 10.86
CA ARG A 42 -2.02 25.28 11.93
C ARG A 42 -2.46 23.92 11.40
N LEU A 43 -1.48 23.09 11.04
CA LEU A 43 -1.72 21.78 10.46
C LEU A 43 -1.24 20.69 11.41
N ASP A 44 -2.01 19.63 11.53
CA ASP A 44 -1.56 18.42 12.22
C ASP A 44 -0.58 17.61 11.34
N THR A 45 0.02 16.58 11.93
CA THR A 45 1.01 15.75 11.23
C THR A 45 0.43 15.03 10.01
N ALA A 46 -0.86 14.68 10.03
CA ALA A 46 -1.51 14.02 8.92
C ALA A 46 -1.72 14.98 7.74
N ALA A 47 -2.21 16.18 8.02
CA ALA A 47 -2.36 17.25 7.02
C ALA A 47 -1.00 17.65 6.40
N LEU A 48 0.06 17.75 7.21
CA LEU A 48 1.41 18.01 6.71
C LEU A 48 1.93 16.90 5.78
N ARG A 49 1.60 15.64 6.06
CA ARG A 49 1.95 14.51 5.17
C ARG A 49 1.18 14.57 3.85
N ASP A 50 -0.09 14.95 3.88
CA ASP A 50 -0.88 15.14 2.66
C ASP A 50 -0.30 16.27 1.79
N VAL A 51 0.10 17.38 2.41
CA VAL A 51 0.79 18.47 1.69
C VAL A 51 2.14 17.99 1.15
N ALA A 52 2.90 17.20 1.92
CA ALA A 52 4.17 16.63 1.45
C ALA A 52 3.99 15.76 0.20
N ALA A 53 2.93 14.94 0.16
CA ALA A 53 2.59 14.12 -1.00
C ALA A 53 2.20 14.97 -2.23
N GLU A 54 1.49 16.10 -2.05
CA GLU A 54 1.17 17.03 -3.14
C GLU A 54 2.42 17.73 -3.70
N ILE A 55 3.38 18.11 -2.84
CA ILE A 55 4.68 18.64 -3.27
C ILE A 55 5.46 17.60 -4.07
N GLU A 56 5.48 16.35 -3.60
CA GLU A 56 6.12 15.23 -4.29
C GLU A 56 5.48 15.02 -5.67
N TRP A 57 4.16 14.91 -5.73
CA TRP A 57 3.43 14.78 -7.00
C TRP A 57 3.73 15.93 -7.96
N ARG A 58 3.71 17.18 -7.49
CA ARG A 58 4.01 18.36 -8.31
C ARG A 58 5.40 18.26 -8.94
N LYS A 59 6.41 17.94 -8.13
CA LYS A 59 7.80 17.87 -8.58
C LYS A 59 8.05 16.68 -9.50
N THR A 60 7.55 15.49 -9.14
CA THR A 60 7.70 14.28 -9.95
C THR A 60 7.00 14.37 -11.30
N THR A 61 5.91 15.15 -11.38
CA THR A 61 5.21 15.47 -12.64
C THR A 61 5.77 16.72 -13.34
N MET A 62 6.88 17.29 -12.84
CA MET A 62 7.59 18.45 -13.42
C MET A 62 6.69 19.68 -13.58
N ARG A 63 5.79 19.94 -12.64
CA ARG A 63 4.89 21.10 -12.67
C ARG A 63 5.43 22.24 -11.80
N SER A 64 5.27 23.49 -12.30
CA SER A 64 5.46 24.66 -11.47
C SER A 64 4.34 24.77 -10.41
N ILE A 65 4.51 25.62 -9.40
CA ILE A 65 3.48 25.89 -8.39
C ILE A 65 2.22 26.47 -9.06
N GLU A 66 2.37 27.30 -10.08
CA GLU A 66 1.28 27.88 -10.85
C GLU A 66 0.54 26.83 -11.67
N GLN A 67 1.28 25.91 -12.31
CA GLN A 67 0.69 24.77 -13.03
C GLN A 67 -0.03 23.81 -12.09
N TYR A 68 0.48 23.63 -10.87
CA TYR A 68 -0.18 22.86 -9.83
C TYR A 68 -1.53 23.46 -9.44
N ALA A 69 -1.60 24.78 -9.28
CA ALA A 69 -2.84 25.49 -8.95
C ALA A 69 -3.97 25.23 -9.97
N HIS A 70 -3.63 24.97 -11.24
CA HIS A 70 -4.59 24.73 -12.33
C HIS A 70 -4.73 23.23 -12.67
N ALA A 71 -4.10 22.33 -11.92
CA ALA A 71 -4.07 20.90 -12.24
C ALA A 71 -5.38 20.14 -11.95
N GLY A 72 -6.38 20.79 -11.33
CA GLY A 72 -7.65 20.16 -10.98
C GLY A 72 -7.53 19.06 -9.90
N ARG A 73 -6.47 19.11 -9.10
CA ARG A 73 -6.27 18.15 -8.00
C ARG A 73 -7.32 18.33 -6.91
N PRO A 74 -7.76 17.25 -6.26
CA PRO A 74 -8.64 17.37 -5.10
C PRO A 74 -7.93 18.13 -3.97
N PRO A 75 -8.67 18.89 -3.14
CA PRO A 75 -8.09 19.63 -2.00
C PRO A 75 -7.37 18.68 -1.05
N ALA A 76 -6.07 18.91 -0.82
CA ALA A 76 -5.29 18.19 0.18
C ALA A 76 -5.38 18.89 1.54
N ALA A 77 -5.29 18.12 2.62
CA ALA A 77 -5.31 18.62 4.00
C ALA A 77 -6.53 19.52 4.32
N ARG A 78 -7.61 19.42 3.54
CA ARG A 78 -8.80 20.31 3.60
C ARG A 78 -8.49 21.79 3.38
N LEU A 79 -7.37 22.10 2.73
CA LEU A 79 -6.97 23.47 2.43
C LEU A 79 -7.49 23.90 1.06
N PRO A 80 -7.89 25.16 0.90
CA PRO A 80 -8.14 25.74 -0.41
C PRO A 80 -6.84 25.78 -1.22
N ILE A 81 -6.97 25.79 -2.54
CA ILE A 81 -5.81 25.72 -3.45
C ILE A 81 -4.81 26.86 -3.23
N ASP A 82 -5.30 28.07 -2.95
CA ASP A 82 -4.44 29.24 -2.71
C ASP A 82 -3.58 29.04 -1.46
N ALA A 83 -4.14 28.51 -0.37
CA ALA A 83 -3.39 28.20 0.83
C ALA A 83 -2.34 27.10 0.60
N LEU A 84 -2.64 26.11 -0.24
CA LEU A 84 -1.67 25.08 -0.65
C LEU A 84 -0.54 25.68 -1.48
N VAL A 85 -0.85 26.60 -2.37
CA VAL A 85 0.13 27.32 -3.18
C VAL A 85 1.07 28.16 -2.30
N ASP A 86 0.51 28.95 -1.38
CA ASP A 86 1.31 29.78 -0.47
C ASP A 86 2.18 28.94 0.46
N LEU A 87 1.67 27.83 0.96
CA LEU A 87 2.44 26.90 1.77
C LEU A 87 3.59 26.27 0.97
N GLN A 88 3.35 25.87 -0.28
CA GLN A 88 4.40 25.35 -1.14
C GLN A 88 5.48 26.40 -1.43
N ARG A 89 5.10 27.65 -1.70
CA ARG A 89 6.07 28.77 -1.87
C ARG A 89 6.90 29.02 -0.62
N ALA A 90 6.27 29.01 0.55
CA ALA A 90 6.97 29.16 1.82
C ALA A 90 7.95 28.00 2.09
N TYR A 91 7.54 26.78 1.74
CA TYR A 91 8.40 25.59 1.85
C TYR A 91 9.63 25.66 0.93
N GLU A 92 9.44 26.01 -0.36
CA GLU A 92 10.55 26.18 -1.30
C GLU A 92 11.52 27.29 -0.80
N LYS A 93 10.98 28.44 -0.39
CA LYS A 93 11.78 29.54 0.16
C LYS A 93 12.62 29.11 1.37
N LEU A 94 12.05 28.37 2.31
CA LEU A 94 12.80 27.87 3.48
C LEU A 94 13.91 26.90 3.09
N LYS A 95 13.72 26.08 2.05
CA LYS A 95 14.80 25.21 1.53
C LYS A 95 15.92 26.04 0.92
N ASP A 96 15.58 27.04 0.11
CA ASP A 96 16.56 27.93 -0.52
C ASP A 96 17.40 28.66 0.54
N GLU A 97 16.76 29.25 1.56
CA GLU A 97 17.42 29.92 2.68
C GLU A 97 18.38 28.99 3.44
N ARG A 98 18.05 27.69 3.53
CA ARG A 98 18.88 26.68 4.22
C ARG A 98 19.83 25.94 3.28
N ARG A 99 19.83 26.27 2.00
CA ARG A 99 20.60 25.55 0.97
C ARG A 99 20.34 24.04 1.06
N ALA A 100 19.07 23.64 1.09
CA ALA A 100 18.64 22.26 1.28
C ALA A 100 17.80 21.78 0.10
N LEU A 101 17.95 20.50 -0.24
CA LEU A 101 17.18 19.80 -1.27
C LEU A 101 16.34 18.72 -0.61
N ASP A 102 15.09 18.56 -1.03
CA ASP A 102 14.35 17.33 -0.77
C ASP A 102 14.70 16.25 -1.84
N PHE A 103 14.15 15.06 -1.67
CA PHE A 103 14.50 13.94 -2.58
C PHE A 103 14.13 14.23 -4.04
N GLU A 104 13.03 14.91 -4.30
CA GLU A 104 12.60 15.26 -5.65
C GLU A 104 13.51 16.35 -6.24
N ASP A 105 13.99 17.29 -5.42
CA ASP A 105 14.93 18.32 -5.85
C ASP A 105 16.27 17.73 -6.30
N VAL A 106 16.70 16.62 -5.72
CA VAL A 106 17.92 15.93 -6.17
C VAL A 106 17.80 15.54 -7.64
N LEU A 107 16.64 15.02 -8.07
CA LEU A 107 16.42 14.67 -9.46
C LEU A 107 16.28 15.92 -10.34
N LEU A 108 15.54 16.94 -9.87
CA LEU A 108 15.37 18.21 -10.58
C LEU A 108 16.71 18.94 -10.79
N ALA A 109 17.51 19.05 -9.74
CA ALA A 109 18.81 19.71 -9.80
C ALA A 109 19.79 18.95 -10.69
N CYS A 110 19.78 17.60 -10.62
CA CYS A 110 20.59 16.78 -11.50
C CYS A 110 20.17 16.94 -12.97
N ALA A 111 18.87 16.91 -13.27
CA ALA A 111 18.36 17.13 -14.61
C ALA A 111 18.75 18.54 -15.13
N GLY A 112 18.52 19.59 -14.34
CA GLY A 112 18.89 20.96 -14.68
C GLY A 112 20.41 21.13 -14.93
N MET A 113 21.25 20.50 -14.12
CA MET A 113 22.71 20.52 -14.30
C MET A 113 23.11 19.84 -15.61
N LEU A 114 22.52 18.70 -15.96
CA LEU A 114 22.81 17.99 -17.21
C LEU A 114 22.31 18.75 -18.45
N GLU A 115 21.22 19.51 -18.31
CA GLU A 115 20.70 20.36 -19.40
C GLU A 115 21.58 21.62 -19.62
N ALA A 116 22.01 22.24 -18.55
CA ALA A 116 22.79 23.48 -18.61
C ALA A 116 24.25 23.22 -19.00
N GLU A 117 24.86 22.16 -18.48
CA GLU A 117 26.30 21.90 -18.58
C GLU A 117 26.62 20.72 -19.51
N LYS A 118 26.80 21.01 -20.82
CA LYS A 118 27.10 20.01 -21.84
C LYS A 118 28.32 19.12 -21.52
N ARG A 119 29.34 19.68 -20.82
CA ARG A 119 30.53 18.93 -20.42
C ARG A 119 30.21 17.91 -19.36
N VAL A 120 29.35 18.26 -18.40
CA VAL A 120 28.88 17.35 -17.36
C VAL A 120 28.05 16.23 -17.99
N ALA A 121 27.11 16.58 -18.86
CA ALA A 121 26.30 15.60 -19.57
C ALA A 121 27.16 14.62 -20.40
N ALA A 122 28.21 15.10 -21.07
CA ALA A 122 29.13 14.25 -21.82
C ALA A 122 29.91 13.29 -20.91
N ALA A 123 30.42 13.77 -19.77
CA ALA A 123 31.14 12.94 -18.80
C ALA A 123 30.24 11.86 -18.17
N VAL A 124 29.02 12.21 -17.81
CA VAL A 124 28.01 11.26 -17.28
C VAL A 124 27.67 10.21 -18.33
N ARG A 125 27.47 10.60 -19.59
CA ARG A 125 27.16 9.67 -20.69
C ARG A 125 28.35 8.76 -21.04
N GLU A 126 29.56 9.20 -20.84
CA GLU A 126 30.75 8.34 -21.01
C GLU A 126 30.83 7.28 -19.91
N GLN A 127 30.47 7.64 -18.69
CA GLN A 127 30.47 6.74 -17.53
C GLN A 127 29.34 5.71 -17.61
N TYR A 128 28.10 6.15 -17.92
CA TYR A 128 26.90 5.32 -17.97
C TYR A 128 26.51 5.05 -19.43
N ARG A 129 26.95 3.93 -19.97
CA ARG A 129 26.78 3.60 -21.41
C ARG A 129 25.51 2.81 -21.69
N HIS A 130 25.11 1.94 -20.77
CA HIS A 130 23.97 1.02 -20.95
C HIS A 130 23.03 1.21 -19.76
N PHE A 131 21.72 1.21 -20.04
CA PHE A 131 20.70 1.33 -19.01
C PHE A 131 19.80 0.11 -19.04
N THR A 132 19.54 -0.45 -17.85
CA THR A 132 18.45 -1.38 -17.62
C THR A 132 17.57 -0.77 -16.54
N VAL A 133 16.30 -0.53 -16.88
CA VAL A 133 15.31 0.07 -15.97
C VAL A 133 14.24 -0.97 -15.68
N ASP A 134 14.17 -1.38 -14.43
CA ASP A 134 13.12 -2.27 -13.95
C ASP A 134 11.94 -1.46 -13.40
N GLU A 135 10.77 -2.09 -13.30
CA GLU A 135 9.51 -1.47 -12.84
C GLU A 135 9.18 -0.18 -13.65
N TYR A 136 9.41 -0.22 -14.97
CA TYR A 136 9.32 0.98 -15.82
C TYR A 136 7.89 1.57 -15.86
N GLN A 137 6.86 0.81 -15.53
CA GLN A 137 5.48 1.29 -15.39
C GLN A 137 5.30 2.26 -14.22
N ASP A 138 6.23 2.32 -13.27
CA ASP A 138 6.18 3.22 -12.12
C ASP A 138 7.08 4.46 -12.27
N VAL A 139 7.69 4.65 -13.43
CA VAL A 139 8.54 5.80 -13.71
C VAL A 139 7.70 7.07 -13.79
N SER A 140 8.12 8.11 -13.07
CA SER A 140 7.52 9.44 -13.14
C SER A 140 8.08 10.26 -14.33
N PRO A 141 7.37 11.33 -14.75
CA PRO A 141 7.90 12.25 -15.79
C PRO A 141 9.31 12.76 -15.50
N LEU A 142 9.61 13.12 -14.24
CA LEU A 142 10.93 13.58 -13.83
C LEU A 142 12.00 12.48 -13.96
N GLN A 143 11.69 11.26 -13.56
CA GLN A 143 12.60 10.14 -13.71
C GLN A 143 12.83 9.78 -15.18
N ASN A 144 11.78 9.80 -15.99
CA ASN A 144 11.91 9.59 -17.43
C ASN A 144 12.78 10.68 -18.08
N ARG A 145 12.55 11.96 -17.71
CA ARG A 145 13.37 13.07 -18.21
C ARG A 145 14.84 12.89 -17.86
N LEU A 146 15.14 12.50 -16.63
CA LEU A 146 16.51 12.24 -16.20
C LEU A 146 17.13 11.06 -16.96
N LEU A 147 16.39 9.99 -17.22
CA LEU A 147 16.83 8.87 -18.04
C LEU A 147 17.16 9.30 -19.46
N GLU A 148 16.32 10.13 -20.10
CA GLU A 148 16.59 10.71 -21.42
C GLU A 148 17.87 11.54 -21.44
N LEU A 149 18.12 12.35 -20.43
CA LEU A 149 19.33 13.16 -20.30
C LEU A 149 20.58 12.29 -20.13
N TRP A 150 20.50 11.20 -19.38
CA TRP A 150 21.58 10.24 -19.25
C TRP A 150 21.83 9.47 -20.56
N LEU A 151 20.77 9.08 -21.24
CA LEU A 151 20.85 8.31 -22.49
C LEU A 151 21.41 9.19 -23.63
N GLY A 152 20.92 10.44 -23.76
CA GLY A 152 21.22 11.31 -24.90
C GLY A 152 20.70 10.70 -26.21
N ASP A 153 21.46 10.77 -27.29
CA ASP A 153 21.07 10.26 -28.61
C ASP A 153 21.30 8.74 -28.78
N ARG A 154 21.66 8.05 -27.69
CA ARG A 154 21.94 6.60 -27.72
C ARG A 154 20.66 5.79 -27.58
N THR A 155 20.75 4.53 -27.97
CA THR A 155 19.65 3.57 -27.94
C THR A 155 19.94 2.38 -27.00
N ASP A 156 21.01 2.46 -26.20
CA ASP A 156 21.45 1.38 -25.29
C ASP A 156 20.59 1.34 -24.02
N LEU A 157 19.31 1.08 -24.20
CA LEU A 157 18.27 1.07 -23.17
C LEU A 157 17.46 -0.23 -23.22
N CYS A 158 17.38 -0.90 -22.08
CA CYS A 158 16.45 -2.00 -21.84
C CYS A 158 15.50 -1.58 -20.72
N VAL A 159 14.19 -1.66 -20.95
CA VAL A 159 13.17 -1.42 -19.94
C VAL A 159 12.39 -2.70 -19.66
N VAL A 160 12.10 -2.95 -18.41
CA VAL A 160 11.29 -4.08 -17.95
C VAL A 160 10.15 -3.54 -17.12
N GLY A 161 8.94 -4.04 -17.33
CA GLY A 161 7.78 -3.59 -16.58
C GLY A 161 6.52 -4.40 -16.89
N ASP A 162 5.54 -4.22 -16.04
CA ASP A 162 4.19 -4.78 -16.17
C ASP A 162 3.16 -3.68 -15.92
N ALA A 163 2.47 -3.23 -16.96
CA ALA A 163 1.45 -2.19 -16.86
C ALA A 163 0.31 -2.56 -15.90
N SER A 164 0.07 -3.85 -15.69
CA SER A 164 -0.89 -4.36 -14.72
C SER A 164 -0.46 -4.15 -13.25
N GLN A 165 0.80 -3.77 -13.00
CA GLN A 165 1.34 -3.49 -11.67
C GLN A 165 1.59 -2.01 -11.39
N THR A 166 1.05 -1.09 -12.20
CA THR A 166 1.10 0.36 -11.95
C THR A 166 0.15 0.71 -10.81
N VAL A 167 0.71 0.99 -9.63
CA VAL A 167 -0.05 1.27 -8.40
C VAL A 167 0.43 2.52 -7.66
N TYR A 168 1.28 3.34 -8.30
CA TYR A 168 1.84 4.58 -7.75
C TYR A 168 1.47 5.82 -8.56
N SER A 169 0.33 5.81 -9.28
CA SER A 169 -0.12 6.97 -10.07
C SER A 169 -0.41 8.19 -9.17
N PHE A 170 -0.83 7.96 -7.93
CA PHE A 170 -1.00 9.04 -6.95
C PHE A 170 0.32 9.76 -6.61
N ALA A 171 1.47 9.11 -6.74
CA ALA A 171 2.80 9.67 -6.56
C ALA A 171 3.43 10.20 -7.86
N GLY A 172 2.69 10.17 -8.98
CA GLY A 172 3.13 10.68 -10.27
C GLY A 172 3.71 9.64 -11.22
N ALA A 173 3.60 8.35 -10.93
CA ALA A 173 3.93 7.30 -11.90
C ALA A 173 2.99 7.35 -13.12
N ASP A 174 3.55 7.07 -14.29
CA ASP A 174 2.81 7.11 -15.55
C ASP A 174 3.11 5.88 -16.41
N SER A 175 2.19 4.93 -16.42
CA SER A 175 2.32 3.70 -17.19
C SER A 175 2.41 3.90 -18.71
N ARG A 176 2.05 5.09 -19.21
CA ARG A 176 2.14 5.41 -20.64
C ARG A 176 3.57 5.32 -21.16
N TYR A 177 4.57 5.61 -20.33
CA TYR A 177 5.97 5.43 -20.74
C TYR A 177 6.29 3.99 -21.13
N LEU A 178 5.71 2.99 -20.44
CA LEU A 178 5.85 1.59 -20.79
C LEU A 178 4.95 1.22 -21.98
N LEU A 179 3.68 1.63 -21.97
CA LEU A 179 2.70 1.26 -22.99
C LEU A 179 3.04 1.84 -24.36
N ASP A 180 3.52 3.09 -24.40
CA ASP A 180 3.87 3.81 -25.61
C ASP A 180 5.36 3.66 -25.99
N PHE A 181 6.12 2.83 -25.25
CA PHE A 181 7.57 2.70 -25.44
C PHE A 181 7.97 2.37 -26.87
N GLN A 182 7.24 1.46 -27.51
CA GLN A 182 7.51 1.08 -28.91
C GLN A 182 7.15 2.20 -29.91
N HIS A 183 6.23 3.09 -29.54
CA HIS A 183 5.90 4.26 -30.35
C HIS A 183 7.02 5.31 -30.28
N THR A 184 7.56 5.55 -29.08
CA THR A 184 8.67 6.49 -28.86
C THR A 184 10.03 5.92 -29.31
N HIS A 185 10.16 4.60 -29.31
CA HIS A 185 11.36 3.85 -29.74
C HIS A 185 10.99 2.80 -30.78
N PRO A 186 10.77 3.20 -32.06
CA PRO A 186 10.23 2.29 -33.10
C PRO A 186 11.12 1.09 -33.42
N GLN A 187 12.43 1.19 -33.12
CA GLN A 187 13.39 0.10 -33.34
C GLN A 187 13.50 -0.85 -32.15
N ALA A 188 12.81 -0.56 -31.04
CA ALA A 188 12.85 -1.39 -29.84
C ALA A 188 12.24 -2.78 -30.11
N ARG A 189 12.96 -3.82 -29.69
CA ARG A 189 12.44 -5.18 -29.69
C ARG A 189 11.62 -5.41 -28.42
N VAL A 190 10.32 -5.69 -28.57
CA VAL A 190 9.44 -6.05 -27.46
C VAL A 190 9.47 -7.57 -27.27
N VAL A 191 9.78 -8.00 -26.04
CA VAL A 191 9.71 -9.41 -25.60
C VAL A 191 8.63 -9.52 -24.55
N ARG A 192 7.59 -10.33 -24.79
CA ARG A 192 6.52 -10.57 -23.82
C ARG A 192 6.84 -11.82 -23.00
N LEU A 193 6.90 -11.65 -21.67
CA LEU A 193 7.17 -12.72 -20.73
C LEU A 193 5.83 -13.24 -20.16
N GLU A 194 5.14 -14.08 -20.92
CA GLU A 194 3.81 -14.60 -20.58
C GLU A 194 3.88 -15.86 -19.70
N ARG A 195 5.04 -16.53 -19.66
CA ARG A 195 5.20 -17.73 -18.83
C ARG A 195 5.51 -17.34 -17.39
N ASN A 196 4.59 -17.71 -16.49
CA ASN A 196 4.72 -17.46 -15.04
C ASN A 196 5.39 -18.67 -14.36
N TYR A 197 6.55 -18.43 -13.73
CA TYR A 197 7.32 -19.43 -12.99
C TYR A 197 7.15 -19.32 -11.47
N ARG A 198 6.27 -18.44 -11.01
CA ARG A 198 6.04 -18.15 -9.57
C ARG A 198 4.80 -18.86 -9.07
N SER A 199 3.68 -18.68 -9.76
CA SER A 199 2.35 -18.93 -9.23
C SER A 199 1.70 -20.16 -9.86
N SER A 200 0.88 -20.83 -9.06
CA SER A 200 0.05 -21.96 -9.49
C SER A 200 -1.01 -21.54 -10.52
N GLU A 201 -1.53 -22.50 -11.26
CA GLU A 201 -2.54 -22.27 -12.29
C GLU A 201 -3.80 -21.54 -11.78
N PRO A 202 -4.43 -21.92 -10.63
CA PRO A 202 -5.59 -21.18 -10.12
C PRO A 202 -5.29 -19.72 -9.80
N VAL A 203 -4.09 -19.40 -9.31
CA VAL A 203 -3.66 -18.04 -9.03
C VAL A 203 -3.48 -17.25 -10.35
N VAL A 204 -2.81 -17.86 -11.33
CA VAL A 204 -2.62 -17.26 -12.66
C VAL A 204 -3.96 -17.01 -13.35
N ALA A 205 -4.89 -17.97 -13.30
CA ALA A 205 -6.23 -17.82 -13.86
C ALA A 205 -7.01 -16.64 -13.21
N THR A 206 -6.89 -16.51 -11.87
CA THR A 206 -7.49 -15.39 -11.13
C THR A 206 -6.89 -14.05 -11.56
N ALA A 207 -5.56 -13.97 -11.69
CA ALA A 207 -4.87 -12.77 -12.15
C ALA A 207 -5.30 -12.35 -13.58
N ASN A 208 -5.34 -13.31 -14.50
CA ASN A 208 -5.80 -13.08 -15.88
C ASN A 208 -7.26 -12.60 -15.93
N ALA A 209 -8.14 -13.16 -15.08
CA ALA A 209 -9.54 -12.76 -15.02
C ALA A 209 -9.71 -11.29 -14.63
N LEU A 210 -8.94 -10.83 -13.63
CA LEU A 210 -8.95 -9.44 -13.18
C LEU A 210 -8.51 -8.45 -14.26
N MET A 211 -7.51 -8.83 -15.05
CA MET A 211 -6.89 -7.93 -16.04
C MET A 211 -7.44 -8.11 -17.46
N ARG A 212 -8.45 -8.95 -17.63
CA ARG A 212 -9.02 -9.22 -18.96
C ARG A 212 -9.49 -7.96 -19.66
N GLY A 213 -8.99 -7.74 -20.89
CA GLY A 213 -9.35 -6.58 -21.73
C GLY A 213 -8.77 -5.24 -21.27
N ARG A 214 -7.83 -5.23 -20.33
CA ARG A 214 -7.14 -4.01 -19.91
C ARG A 214 -5.92 -3.72 -20.76
N ALA A 215 -5.63 -2.43 -20.98
CA ALA A 215 -4.49 -2.00 -21.78
C ALA A 215 -3.17 -2.53 -21.19
N GLY A 216 -2.35 -3.15 -22.04
CA GLY A 216 -1.07 -3.70 -21.65
C GLY A 216 -1.11 -5.00 -20.83
N ALA A 217 -2.29 -5.53 -20.51
CA ALA A 217 -2.41 -6.80 -19.80
C ALA A 217 -1.88 -7.95 -20.65
N LEU A 218 -1.09 -8.82 -20.00
CA LEU A 218 -0.59 -10.06 -20.61
C LEU A 218 -1.47 -11.23 -20.15
N GLU A 219 -1.67 -12.20 -21.03
CA GLU A 219 -2.29 -13.47 -20.70
C GLU A 219 -1.21 -14.43 -20.15
N LEU A 220 -1.12 -14.49 -18.85
CA LEU A 220 -0.10 -15.30 -18.17
C LEU A 220 -0.45 -16.79 -18.25
N LYS A 221 0.59 -17.63 -18.36
CA LYS A 221 0.50 -19.11 -18.39
C LYS A 221 1.38 -19.69 -17.29
N ALA A 222 0.82 -20.48 -16.40
CA ALA A 222 1.59 -21.15 -15.36
C ALA A 222 2.61 -22.13 -16.01
N SER A 223 3.84 -22.11 -15.49
CA SER A 223 4.87 -23.02 -15.97
C SER A 223 4.61 -24.45 -15.48
N PRO A 224 4.76 -25.48 -16.33
CA PRO A 224 4.68 -26.89 -15.91
C PRO A 224 5.63 -27.25 -14.76
N ALA A 225 6.76 -26.53 -14.61
CA ALA A 225 7.70 -26.72 -13.51
C ALA A 225 7.10 -26.31 -12.17
N VAL A 226 6.28 -25.24 -12.13
CA VAL A 226 5.58 -24.79 -10.92
C VAL A 226 4.48 -25.78 -10.56
N VAL A 227 3.73 -26.27 -11.56
CA VAL A 227 2.69 -27.28 -11.36
C VAL A 227 3.28 -28.53 -10.69
N ARG A 228 4.41 -29.04 -11.20
CA ARG A 228 5.08 -30.21 -10.62
C ARG A 228 5.68 -29.96 -9.22
N ALA A 229 6.14 -28.76 -8.93
CA ALA A 229 6.71 -28.42 -7.62
C ALA A 229 5.65 -28.27 -6.52
N ILE A 230 4.38 -28.08 -6.91
CA ILE A 230 3.24 -27.89 -6.02
C ILE A 230 2.41 -29.19 -5.88
N GLU A 231 2.43 -30.07 -6.88
CA GLU A 231 1.75 -31.38 -6.83
C GLU A 231 2.52 -32.36 -5.94
N PRO A 232 1.84 -33.17 -5.10
CA PRO A 232 2.47 -34.24 -4.32
C PRO A 232 3.09 -35.27 -5.27
N THR A 233 4.38 -35.46 -5.17
CA THR A 233 5.15 -36.35 -6.07
C THR A 233 4.95 -37.85 -5.80
N ASP A 234 4.25 -38.23 -4.73
CA ASP A 234 3.96 -39.66 -4.45
C ASP A 234 2.83 -39.80 -3.43
N PRO A 235 1.77 -40.58 -3.69
CA PRO A 235 0.74 -40.93 -2.69
C PRO A 235 1.24 -41.74 -1.50
N GLY A 236 2.49 -42.22 -1.54
CA GLY A 236 3.11 -43.07 -0.52
C GLY A 236 4.28 -42.43 0.24
N ALA A 237 4.68 -41.20 -0.05
CA ALA A 237 5.79 -40.57 0.63
C ALA A 237 5.42 -40.17 2.07
N VAL A 238 6.09 -40.77 3.03
CA VAL A 238 6.03 -40.41 4.46
C VAL A 238 6.40 -38.93 4.62
N ALA A 239 5.53 -38.17 5.27
CA ALA A 239 5.66 -36.75 5.53
C ALA A 239 6.98 -36.40 6.23
N GLY A 240 7.95 -36.00 5.45
CA GLY A 240 9.22 -35.43 5.90
C GLY A 240 9.58 -34.25 5.03
N SER A 241 9.51 -33.05 5.62
CA SER A 241 10.02 -31.78 5.11
C SER A 241 9.56 -31.38 3.68
N GLY A 242 8.46 -30.64 3.59
CA GLY A 242 8.00 -29.97 2.38
C GLY A 242 6.70 -30.55 1.82
N ALA A 243 5.66 -30.64 2.65
CA ALA A 243 4.32 -30.94 2.17
C ALA A 243 3.91 -29.90 1.13
N SER A 244 3.78 -30.34 -0.13
CA SER A 244 3.33 -29.51 -1.24
C SER A 244 1.94 -28.96 -0.93
N ALA A 245 1.83 -27.64 -0.81
CA ALA A 245 0.56 -26.99 -0.53
C ALA A 245 -0.38 -27.14 -1.74
N PRO A 246 -1.66 -27.48 -1.55
CA PRO A 246 -2.57 -27.62 -2.67
C PRO A 246 -2.70 -26.29 -3.44
N ALA A 247 -2.59 -26.37 -4.76
CA ALA A 247 -2.80 -25.24 -5.66
C ALA A 247 -4.29 -24.87 -5.65
N THR A 248 -4.65 -23.76 -5.02
CA THR A 248 -6.07 -23.36 -4.89
C THR A 248 -6.27 -21.85 -5.00
N ALA A 249 -7.43 -21.46 -5.53
CA ALA A 249 -7.97 -20.13 -5.38
C ALA A 249 -9.41 -20.25 -4.87
N THR A 250 -9.72 -19.63 -3.75
CA THR A 250 -11.02 -19.74 -3.06
C THR A 250 -11.58 -18.39 -2.68
N VAL A 251 -12.92 -18.30 -2.61
CA VAL A 251 -13.64 -17.13 -2.08
C VAL A 251 -14.54 -17.57 -0.95
N THR A 252 -14.39 -16.97 0.22
CA THR A 252 -15.20 -17.27 1.40
C THR A 252 -15.94 -16.03 1.88
N ALA A 253 -17.27 -16.15 2.03
CA ALA A 253 -18.13 -15.13 2.60
C ALA A 253 -18.35 -15.38 4.09
N TYR A 254 -18.20 -14.34 4.89
CA TYR A 254 -18.42 -14.33 6.34
C TYR A 254 -19.60 -13.45 6.72
N PRO A 255 -20.30 -13.71 7.82
CA PRO A 255 -21.42 -12.90 8.25
C PRO A 255 -21.01 -11.44 8.62
N ASN A 256 -19.86 -11.26 9.27
CA ASN A 256 -19.35 -9.93 9.68
C ASN A 256 -17.81 -9.92 9.76
N ASP A 257 -17.23 -8.74 10.03
CA ASP A 257 -15.78 -8.50 10.09
C ASP A 257 -15.09 -9.38 11.14
N ALA A 258 -15.67 -9.51 12.34
CA ALA A 258 -15.10 -10.35 13.39
C ALA A 258 -15.10 -11.85 13.00
N ALA A 259 -16.16 -12.31 12.33
CA ALA A 259 -16.24 -13.67 11.82
C ALA A 259 -15.24 -13.91 10.68
N GLU A 260 -15.00 -12.92 9.82
CA GLU A 260 -13.98 -12.97 8.78
C GLU A 260 -12.59 -13.12 9.39
N ALA A 261 -12.22 -12.23 10.33
CA ALA A 261 -10.93 -12.27 10.98
C ALA A 261 -10.68 -13.61 11.71
N ALA A 262 -11.66 -14.06 12.50
CA ALA A 262 -11.58 -15.35 13.20
C ALA A 262 -11.52 -16.54 12.22
N GLY A 263 -12.25 -16.49 11.12
CA GLY A 263 -12.25 -17.54 10.09
C GLY A 263 -10.92 -17.64 9.36
N VAL A 264 -10.34 -16.52 8.98
CA VAL A 264 -9.00 -16.42 8.37
C VAL A 264 -7.94 -16.93 9.35
N ALA A 265 -7.98 -16.50 10.62
CA ALA A 265 -7.05 -16.97 11.64
C ALA A 265 -7.11 -18.50 11.84
N ARG A 266 -8.31 -19.08 11.93
CA ARG A 266 -8.47 -20.55 11.98
C ARG A 266 -7.95 -21.24 10.72
N SER A 267 -8.15 -20.65 9.54
CA SER A 267 -7.62 -21.17 8.28
C SER A 267 -6.10 -21.21 8.31
N ILE A 268 -5.46 -20.13 8.72
CA ILE A 268 -3.99 -20.03 8.87
C ILE A 268 -3.49 -21.04 9.89
N ARG A 269 -4.15 -21.15 11.06
CA ARG A 269 -3.81 -22.15 12.06
C ARG A 269 -3.89 -23.59 11.51
N ALA A 270 -4.88 -23.87 10.68
CA ALA A 270 -5.00 -25.19 10.02
C ALA A 270 -3.85 -25.43 9.02
N GLN A 271 -3.45 -24.42 8.24
CA GLN A 271 -2.28 -24.50 7.34
C GLN A 271 -0.98 -24.75 8.12
N LEU A 272 -0.77 -24.05 9.25
CA LEU A 272 0.39 -24.27 10.11
C LEU A 272 0.43 -25.68 10.69
N ARG A 273 -0.72 -26.21 11.12
CA ARG A 273 -0.84 -27.63 11.57
C ARG A 273 -0.59 -28.64 10.45
N ALA A 274 -0.88 -28.26 9.22
CA ALA A 274 -0.60 -29.08 8.04
C ALA A 274 0.86 -28.98 7.55
N GLY A 275 1.72 -28.23 8.26
CA GLY A 275 3.15 -28.13 7.98
C GLY A 275 3.59 -26.86 7.26
N ALA A 276 2.69 -25.91 6.94
CA ALA A 276 3.08 -24.63 6.40
C ALA A 276 3.94 -23.84 7.41
N GLN A 277 4.90 -23.07 6.90
CA GLN A 277 5.73 -22.26 7.77
C GLN A 277 5.10 -20.84 7.92
N PRO A 278 5.13 -20.22 9.11
CA PRO A 278 4.53 -18.90 9.32
C PRO A 278 5.02 -17.82 8.32
N GLN A 279 6.31 -17.83 7.99
CA GLN A 279 6.89 -16.86 7.04
C GLN A 279 6.42 -17.04 5.59
N ASP A 280 5.81 -18.19 5.26
CA ASP A 280 5.26 -18.48 3.94
C ASP A 280 3.80 -18.04 3.78
N ILE A 281 3.23 -17.40 4.82
CA ILE A 281 1.82 -16.99 4.86
C ILE A 281 1.73 -15.49 5.01
N ALA A 282 0.90 -14.85 4.17
CA ALA A 282 0.56 -13.45 4.30
C ALA A 282 -0.95 -13.21 4.33
N VAL A 283 -1.36 -12.20 5.11
CA VAL A 283 -2.69 -11.59 5.07
C VAL A 283 -2.55 -10.21 4.47
N LEU A 284 -3.18 -9.99 3.32
CA LEU A 284 -3.10 -8.75 2.55
C LEU A 284 -4.43 -8.00 2.62
N TYR A 285 -4.37 -6.74 2.95
CA TYR A 285 -5.52 -5.84 3.07
C TYR A 285 -5.26 -4.50 2.39
N ARG A 286 -6.33 -3.72 2.15
CA ARG A 286 -6.23 -2.43 1.45
C ARG A 286 -5.74 -1.30 2.35
N ALA A 287 -6.20 -1.22 3.58
CA ALA A 287 -5.90 -0.14 4.50
C ALA A 287 -5.33 -0.67 5.83
N HIS A 288 -4.37 0.05 6.40
CA HIS A 288 -3.71 -0.35 7.66
C HIS A 288 -4.69 -0.55 8.83
N ALA A 289 -5.81 0.18 8.84
CA ALA A 289 -6.82 0.04 9.89
C ALA A 289 -7.42 -1.38 9.98
N GLN A 290 -7.37 -2.15 8.88
CA GLN A 290 -7.85 -3.54 8.84
C GLN A 290 -6.92 -4.51 9.59
N SER A 291 -5.64 -4.15 9.78
CA SER A 291 -4.67 -5.04 10.42
C SER A 291 -5.04 -5.45 11.85
N LEU A 292 -5.74 -4.57 12.57
CA LEU A 292 -6.06 -4.78 13.99
C LEU A 292 -6.91 -6.03 14.23
N ASP A 293 -7.97 -6.21 13.44
CA ASP A 293 -8.90 -7.33 13.60
C ASP A 293 -8.21 -8.66 13.31
N PHE A 294 -7.39 -8.70 12.25
CA PHE A 294 -6.63 -9.89 11.86
C PHE A 294 -5.47 -10.19 12.81
N ASP A 295 -4.75 -9.18 13.29
CA ASP A 295 -3.67 -9.34 14.27
C ASP A 295 -4.23 -9.90 15.58
N SER A 296 -5.34 -9.33 16.07
CA SER A 296 -6.03 -9.80 17.28
C SER A 296 -6.55 -11.23 17.14
N ALA A 297 -7.16 -11.57 15.99
CA ALA A 297 -7.67 -12.91 15.75
C ALA A 297 -6.55 -13.96 15.62
N LEU A 298 -5.42 -13.61 14.99
CA LEU A 298 -4.25 -14.49 14.90
C LEU A 298 -3.59 -14.68 16.27
N ALA A 299 -3.49 -13.62 17.07
CA ALA A 299 -2.99 -13.70 18.45
C ALA A 299 -3.87 -14.63 19.31
N ALA A 300 -5.20 -14.57 19.19
CA ALA A 300 -6.14 -15.48 19.89
C ALA A 300 -5.93 -16.95 19.49
N GLU A 301 -5.49 -17.23 18.26
CA GLU A 301 -5.13 -18.55 17.79
C GLU A 301 -3.66 -18.93 18.14
N GLY A 302 -2.92 -18.06 18.85
CA GLY A 302 -1.51 -18.26 19.18
C GLY A 302 -0.56 -18.22 17.99
N VAL A 303 -0.91 -17.46 16.96
CA VAL A 303 -0.12 -17.31 15.74
C VAL A 303 0.61 -15.96 15.78
N PRO A 304 1.96 -15.95 15.84
CA PRO A 304 2.72 -14.71 15.86
C PRO A 304 2.68 -14.01 14.49
N THR A 305 2.58 -12.67 14.50
CA THR A 305 2.47 -11.84 13.31
C THR A 305 3.55 -10.78 13.22
N THR A 306 3.80 -10.30 12.01
CA THR A 306 4.61 -9.11 11.73
C THR A 306 3.88 -8.21 10.74
N VAL A 307 3.70 -6.92 11.07
CA VAL A 307 3.11 -5.93 10.15
C VAL A 307 4.21 -5.34 9.29
N LEU A 308 4.10 -5.56 7.97
CA LEU A 308 5.06 -5.09 6.99
C LEU A 308 4.66 -3.72 6.43
N GLY A 309 5.65 -2.83 6.26
CA GLY A 309 5.44 -1.52 5.64
C GLY A 309 4.63 -0.54 6.48
N GLY A 310 4.24 -0.92 7.68
CA GLY A 310 3.51 -0.10 8.63
C GLY A 310 4.02 -0.28 10.05
N LYS A 311 3.74 0.70 10.89
CA LYS A 311 3.79 0.49 12.33
C LYS A 311 2.61 -0.43 12.68
N ARG A 312 2.79 -1.33 13.66
CA ARG A 312 1.64 -2.03 14.26
C ARG A 312 0.57 -1.02 14.62
N PHE A 313 -0.70 -1.42 14.61
CA PHE A 313 -1.82 -0.48 14.81
C PHE A 313 -1.59 0.46 16.00
N PHE A 314 -1.19 -0.09 17.16
CA PHE A 314 -0.91 0.72 18.34
C PHE A 314 0.39 1.54 18.29
N ASP A 315 1.24 1.31 17.29
CA ASP A 315 2.46 2.12 17.05
C ASP A 315 2.21 3.27 16.08
N ILE A 316 1.04 3.32 15.43
CA ILE A 316 0.61 4.45 14.60
C ILE A 316 0.52 5.69 15.50
N PRO A 317 1.19 6.82 15.16
CA PRO A 317 1.23 8.00 16.02
C PRO A 317 -0.16 8.52 16.42
N GLU A 318 -1.10 8.49 15.50
CA GLU A 318 -2.48 8.93 15.67
C GLU A 318 -3.25 8.02 16.63
N VAL A 319 -3.00 6.72 16.59
CA VAL A 319 -3.56 5.73 17.53
C VAL A 319 -2.96 5.91 18.93
N ARG A 320 -1.63 6.07 19.02
CA ARG A 320 -0.94 6.32 20.30
C ARG A 320 -1.45 7.60 20.96
N GLN A 321 -1.63 8.67 20.18
CA GLN A 321 -2.21 9.92 20.66
C GLN A 321 -3.63 9.71 21.16
N ALA A 322 -4.47 8.98 20.43
CA ALA A 322 -5.85 8.69 20.81
C ALA A 322 -5.92 7.85 22.10
N VAL A 323 -5.12 6.79 22.22
CA VAL A 323 -5.05 5.97 23.44
C VAL A 323 -4.60 6.78 24.65
N MET A 324 -3.61 7.67 24.50
CA MET A 324 -3.18 8.56 25.57
C MET A 324 -4.26 9.56 25.98
N ALA A 325 -4.98 10.15 25.01
CA ALA A 325 -6.07 11.08 25.28
C ALA A 325 -7.26 10.39 25.99
N LEU A 326 -7.64 9.19 25.54
CA LEU A 326 -8.68 8.37 26.17
C LEU A 326 -8.31 8.02 27.60
N ARG A 327 -7.04 7.68 27.85
CA ARG A 327 -6.55 7.43 29.21
C ARG A 327 -6.64 8.68 30.08
N GLY A 328 -6.26 9.85 29.57
CA GLY A 328 -6.43 11.11 30.27
C GLY A 328 -7.91 11.37 30.63
N ALA A 329 -8.81 11.15 29.67
CA ALA A 329 -10.24 11.32 29.88
C ALA A 329 -10.84 10.30 30.84
N SER A 330 -10.29 9.09 30.95
CA SER A 330 -10.80 8.03 31.85
C SER A 330 -10.59 8.32 33.34
N VAL A 331 -9.84 9.36 33.68
CA VAL A 331 -9.66 9.83 35.07
C VAL A 331 -10.85 10.67 35.56
N ALA A 332 -11.57 11.32 34.63
CA ALA A 332 -12.77 12.09 34.93
C ALA A 332 -13.99 11.18 35.06
N PRO A 333 -15.03 11.59 35.86
CA PRO A 333 -16.27 10.84 35.94
C PRO A 333 -16.92 10.70 34.55
N SER A 334 -17.10 9.47 34.07
CA SER A 334 -17.80 9.16 32.83
C SER A 334 -19.31 9.41 32.98
N GLN A 335 -19.96 9.88 31.93
CA GLN A 335 -21.42 10.03 31.86
C GLN A 335 -22.13 8.69 31.57
N GLY A 336 -21.39 7.58 31.48
CA GLY A 336 -21.95 6.22 31.39
C GLY A 336 -22.14 5.68 29.95
N ASP A 337 -21.86 6.47 28.92
CA ASP A 337 -21.89 6.00 27.50
C ASP A 337 -20.48 5.96 26.94
N LEU A 338 -19.91 4.76 26.87
CA LEU A 338 -18.56 4.51 26.36
C LEU A 338 -18.36 5.07 24.94
N VAL A 339 -19.28 4.78 24.03
CA VAL A 339 -19.17 5.16 22.60
C VAL A 339 -19.17 6.68 22.45
N ARG A 340 -20.02 7.36 23.22
CA ARG A 340 -20.08 8.82 23.25
C ARG A 340 -18.78 9.41 23.80
N ASP A 341 -18.31 8.92 24.96
CA ASP A 341 -17.08 9.41 25.58
C ASP A 341 -15.88 9.23 24.65
N VAL A 342 -15.75 8.06 24.00
CA VAL A 342 -14.68 7.79 23.03
C VAL A 342 -14.80 8.71 21.80
N ARG A 343 -16.00 8.89 21.25
CA ARG A 343 -16.24 9.77 20.11
C ARG A 343 -15.87 11.22 20.42
N ASP A 344 -16.23 11.73 21.59
CA ASP A 344 -15.93 13.10 21.97
C ASP A 344 -14.42 13.33 22.14
N VAL A 345 -13.69 12.37 22.70
CA VAL A 345 -12.22 12.41 22.73
C VAL A 345 -11.61 12.39 21.32
N LEU A 346 -12.09 11.51 20.45
CA LEU A 346 -11.57 11.43 19.08
C LEU A 346 -11.89 12.69 18.25
N ARG A 347 -13.05 13.33 18.48
CA ARG A 347 -13.39 14.63 17.89
C ARG A 347 -12.43 15.73 18.36
N SER A 348 -12.07 15.73 19.64
CA SER A 348 -11.08 16.71 20.17
C SER A 348 -9.70 16.56 19.52
N LEU A 349 -9.39 15.39 18.96
CA LEU A 349 -8.19 15.10 18.17
C LEU A 349 -8.36 15.35 16.68
N GLY A 350 -9.48 15.96 16.24
CA GLY A 350 -9.73 16.32 14.85
C GLY A 350 -10.46 15.26 14.01
N MET A 351 -11.01 14.21 14.61
CA MET A 351 -11.88 13.27 13.89
C MET A 351 -13.21 13.94 13.55
N THR A 352 -13.61 13.88 12.28
CA THR A 352 -14.91 14.34 11.78
C THR A 352 -15.91 13.19 11.73
N ASP A 353 -17.21 13.51 11.72
CA ASP A 353 -18.27 12.48 11.63
C ASP A 353 -18.24 11.75 10.28
N GLU A 354 -17.85 12.46 9.22
CA GLU A 354 -17.67 11.88 7.90
C GLU A 354 -16.17 11.77 7.56
N PRO A 355 -15.78 10.71 6.86
CA PRO A 355 -14.40 10.55 6.39
C PRO A 355 -14.04 11.63 5.37
N PRO A 356 -12.75 12.02 5.27
CA PRO A 356 -12.25 12.85 4.18
C PRO A 356 -12.57 12.24 2.83
N THR A 357 -12.98 13.07 1.86
CA THR A 357 -13.37 12.62 0.51
C THR A 357 -12.19 12.22 -0.36
N ALA A 358 -11.00 12.75 -0.08
CA ALA A 358 -9.77 12.39 -0.77
C ALA A 358 -9.00 11.32 0.01
N GLY A 359 -8.23 10.48 -0.70
CA GLY A 359 -7.24 9.60 -0.11
C GLY A 359 -6.04 10.38 0.43
N GLY A 360 -5.17 9.72 1.21
CA GLY A 360 -3.96 10.30 1.76
C GLY A 360 -3.86 10.16 3.28
N ALA A 361 -2.81 10.75 3.87
CA ALA A 361 -2.50 10.57 5.29
C ALA A 361 -3.60 11.09 6.22
N LEU A 362 -4.35 12.12 5.81
CA LEU A 362 -5.51 12.61 6.56
C LEU A 362 -6.62 11.56 6.64
N ARG A 363 -6.87 10.86 5.53
CA ARG A 363 -7.82 9.75 5.47
C ARG A 363 -7.36 8.57 6.32
N ASP A 364 -6.09 8.17 6.20
CA ASP A 364 -5.49 7.09 6.99
C ASP A 364 -5.57 7.40 8.50
N SER A 365 -5.30 8.65 8.89
CA SER A 365 -5.43 9.13 10.26
C SER A 365 -6.88 9.05 10.76
N TRP A 366 -7.84 9.43 9.92
CA TRP A 366 -9.27 9.31 10.24
C TRP A 366 -9.67 7.84 10.41
N GLU A 367 -9.26 6.96 9.50
CA GLU A 367 -9.56 5.52 9.54
C GLU A 367 -8.95 4.83 10.76
N ALA A 368 -7.73 5.21 11.13
CA ALA A 368 -7.07 4.71 12.34
C ALA A 368 -7.84 5.08 13.61
N ARG A 369 -8.34 6.32 13.72
CA ARG A 369 -9.20 6.76 14.83
C ARG A 369 -10.57 6.10 14.79
N ALA A 370 -11.18 5.96 13.61
CA ALA A 370 -12.45 5.26 13.44
C ALA A 370 -12.37 3.78 13.85
N ALA A 371 -11.21 3.13 13.69
CA ALA A 371 -11.00 1.79 14.20
C ALA A 371 -11.08 1.72 15.74
N ILE A 372 -10.55 2.71 16.46
CA ILE A 372 -10.70 2.80 17.93
C ILE A 372 -12.17 2.98 18.32
N LEU A 373 -12.91 3.80 17.58
CA LEU A 373 -14.35 4.00 17.83
C LEU A 373 -15.14 2.70 17.64
N ARG A 374 -14.85 1.94 16.58
CA ARG A 374 -15.46 0.62 16.35
C ARG A 374 -15.18 -0.34 17.52
N LEU A 375 -13.96 -0.36 18.04
CA LEU A 375 -13.64 -1.19 19.22
C LEU A 375 -14.49 -0.82 20.45
N ALA A 376 -14.85 0.45 20.60
CA ALA A 376 -15.76 0.89 21.67
C ALA A 376 -17.22 0.50 21.37
N GLU A 377 -17.64 0.52 20.11
CA GLU A 377 -18.96 0.07 19.65
C GLU A 377 -19.14 -1.44 19.85
N ASP A 378 -18.07 -2.22 19.66
CA ASP A 378 -18.05 -3.69 19.81
C ASP A 378 -17.80 -4.14 21.27
N ALA A 379 -17.53 -3.20 22.20
CA ALA A 379 -17.27 -3.54 23.59
C ALA A 379 -18.52 -4.08 24.31
N ALA A 380 -18.33 -4.94 25.31
CA ALA A 380 -19.42 -5.52 26.07
C ALA A 380 -20.26 -4.43 26.77
N SER A 381 -21.57 -4.64 26.84
CA SER A 381 -22.49 -3.71 27.54
C SER A 381 -22.04 -3.47 28.98
N GLY A 382 -21.94 -2.19 29.37
CA GLY A 382 -21.47 -1.80 30.68
C GLY A 382 -19.95 -1.60 30.80
N THR A 383 -19.19 -1.74 29.73
CA THR A 383 -17.77 -1.41 29.70
C THR A 383 -17.59 0.09 29.97
N THR A 384 -16.80 0.43 31.00
CA THR A 384 -16.47 1.83 31.31
C THR A 384 -15.30 2.33 30.44
N LEU A 385 -15.16 3.64 30.28
CA LEU A 385 -14.01 4.23 29.56
C LEU A 385 -12.68 3.77 30.17
N ARG A 386 -12.61 3.61 31.48
CA ARG A 386 -11.42 3.11 32.17
C ARG A 386 -11.10 1.66 31.80
N THR A 387 -12.09 0.77 31.90
CA THR A 387 -11.91 -0.64 31.51
C THR A 387 -11.52 -0.78 30.05
N PHE A 388 -12.14 0.00 29.18
CA PHE A 388 -11.81 0.05 27.76
C PHE A 388 -10.36 0.50 27.49
N THR A 389 -9.90 1.55 28.17
CA THR A 389 -8.51 2.02 28.02
C THR A 389 -7.50 1.03 28.58
N ASP A 390 -7.82 0.32 29.67
CA ASP A 390 -6.97 -0.75 30.21
C ASP A 390 -6.87 -1.92 29.22
N GLU A 391 -7.98 -2.27 28.58
CA GLU A 391 -8.00 -3.30 27.52
C GLU A 391 -7.18 -2.89 26.28
N LEU A 392 -7.29 -1.64 25.80
CA LEU A 392 -6.46 -1.12 24.71
C LEU A 392 -4.96 -1.21 25.04
N GLN A 393 -4.59 -0.92 26.30
CA GLN A 393 -3.21 -1.04 26.75
C GLN A 393 -2.74 -2.50 26.87
N ALA A 394 -3.61 -3.41 27.32
CA ALA A 394 -3.30 -4.84 27.32
C ALA A 394 -3.04 -5.32 25.90
N ARG A 395 -3.90 -5.00 24.95
CA ARG A 395 -3.72 -5.31 23.52
C ARG A 395 -2.40 -4.72 22.95
N GLN A 396 -2.01 -3.51 23.40
CA GLN A 396 -0.74 -2.90 23.03
C GLN A 396 0.47 -3.67 23.59
N ARG A 397 0.39 -4.22 24.80
CA ARG A 397 1.50 -4.95 25.46
C ARG A 397 1.68 -6.36 24.93
N ASP A 398 0.59 -7.06 24.60
CA ASP A 398 0.62 -8.47 24.18
C ASP A 398 1.27 -8.68 22.81
N HIS A 399 1.61 -7.60 22.10
CA HIS A 399 2.23 -7.63 20.78
C HIS A 399 3.75 -7.50 20.82
N HIS A 400 4.43 -7.92 21.85
CA HIS A 400 5.90 -7.82 21.98
C HIS A 400 6.63 -9.03 21.40
N GLU A 401 7.57 -8.70 20.57
CA GLU A 401 8.76 -9.33 19.96
C GLU A 401 8.61 -9.87 18.52
N PRO A 402 9.48 -9.40 17.59
CA PRO A 402 9.56 -9.94 16.25
C PRO A 402 10.27 -11.29 16.30
N THR A 403 9.52 -12.37 16.32
CA THR A 403 10.08 -13.69 16.05
C THR A 403 10.36 -13.82 14.54
N ARG A 404 11.50 -14.38 14.15
CA ARG A 404 11.91 -14.58 12.75
C ARG A 404 10.97 -15.50 11.94
N ARG A 405 9.93 -16.08 12.57
CA ARG A 405 8.94 -16.98 11.95
C ARG A 405 7.55 -16.49 12.30
N THR A 406 7.06 -15.53 11.54
CA THR A 406 5.77 -14.89 11.76
C THR A 406 4.93 -14.88 10.49
N VAL A 407 3.61 -14.87 10.62
CA VAL A 407 2.68 -14.57 9.52
C VAL A 407 2.79 -13.08 9.20
N THR A 408 2.89 -12.74 7.93
CA THR A 408 3.00 -11.36 7.49
C THR A 408 1.62 -10.73 7.35
N LEU A 409 1.40 -9.59 8.00
CA LEU A 409 0.27 -8.69 7.77
C LEU A 409 0.76 -7.52 6.94
N SER A 410 0.14 -7.24 5.78
CA SER A 410 0.62 -6.17 4.90
C SER A 410 -0.51 -5.50 4.14
N THR A 411 -0.33 -4.22 3.85
CA THR A 411 -1.16 -3.59 2.81
C THR A 411 -0.77 -4.14 1.43
N LEU A 412 -1.72 -4.13 0.50
CA LEU A 412 -1.49 -4.54 -0.89
C LEU A 412 -0.35 -3.74 -1.54
N HIS A 413 -0.23 -2.44 -1.23
CA HIS A 413 0.86 -1.59 -1.74
C HIS A 413 2.24 -2.03 -1.23
N ALA A 414 2.35 -2.28 0.09
CA ALA A 414 3.61 -2.70 0.69
C ALA A 414 4.01 -4.14 0.32
N ALA A 415 3.06 -4.94 -0.16
CA ALA A 415 3.29 -6.29 -0.64
C ALA A 415 3.92 -6.35 -2.05
N LYS A 416 3.95 -5.22 -2.80
CA LYS A 416 4.58 -5.18 -4.12
C LYS A 416 6.06 -5.57 -4.03
N GLY A 417 6.51 -6.42 -4.96
CA GLY A 417 7.88 -6.96 -4.96
C GLY A 417 8.11 -8.17 -4.06
N LEU A 418 7.15 -8.52 -3.18
CA LEU A 418 7.24 -9.66 -2.28
C LEU A 418 6.44 -10.86 -2.80
N GLU A 419 6.58 -12.02 -2.15
CA GLU A 419 5.82 -13.22 -2.51
C GLU A 419 5.75 -14.20 -1.32
N TRP A 420 4.63 -14.94 -1.25
CA TRP A 420 4.40 -15.95 -0.22
C TRP A 420 3.79 -17.20 -0.82
N VAL A 421 3.96 -18.34 -0.16
CA VAL A 421 3.35 -19.61 -0.60
C VAL A 421 1.82 -19.52 -0.50
N HIS A 422 1.32 -18.94 0.59
CA HIS A 422 -0.10 -18.79 0.90
C HIS A 422 -0.44 -17.31 1.09
N VAL A 423 -1.41 -16.81 0.34
CA VAL A 423 -1.90 -15.44 0.49
C VAL A 423 -3.38 -15.45 0.83
N HIS A 424 -3.74 -14.73 1.89
CA HIS A 424 -5.10 -14.40 2.27
C HIS A 424 -5.35 -12.94 1.96
N MET A 425 -6.14 -12.63 0.94
CA MET A 425 -6.62 -11.27 0.66
C MET A 425 -7.98 -11.08 1.32
N VAL A 426 -8.06 -10.14 2.23
CA VAL A 426 -9.20 -9.94 3.12
C VAL A 426 -9.91 -8.62 2.86
N GLY A 427 -11.16 -8.50 3.34
CA GLY A 427 -11.94 -7.28 3.15
C GLY A 427 -12.31 -7.03 1.69
N MET A 428 -12.60 -8.08 0.93
CA MET A 428 -12.93 -8.01 -0.50
C MET A 428 -14.38 -7.51 -0.70
N THR A 429 -14.67 -6.27 -0.27
CA THR A 429 -15.98 -5.63 -0.38
C THR A 429 -15.90 -4.29 -1.09
N GLU A 430 -16.99 -3.86 -1.75
CA GLU A 430 -17.12 -2.49 -2.24
C GLU A 430 -16.94 -1.51 -1.08
N GLY A 431 -16.15 -0.46 -1.31
CA GLY A 431 -15.77 0.51 -0.30
C GLY A 431 -14.53 0.16 0.54
N GLN A 432 -14.07 -1.10 0.50
CA GLN A 432 -12.77 -1.50 1.04
C GLN A 432 -11.76 -1.81 -0.09
N LEU A 433 -12.12 -2.67 -1.04
CA LEU A 433 -11.37 -2.92 -2.28
C LEU A 433 -12.35 -3.22 -3.43
N PRO A 434 -12.64 -2.27 -4.35
CA PRO A 434 -12.06 -0.92 -4.43
C PRO A 434 -12.44 -0.04 -3.23
N ILE A 435 -11.52 0.88 -2.90
CA ILE A 435 -11.74 1.78 -1.77
C ILE A 435 -12.82 2.82 -2.08
N SER A 436 -13.57 3.30 -1.06
CA SER A 436 -14.79 4.08 -1.23
C SER A 436 -14.63 5.41 -1.97
N TYR A 437 -13.44 6.01 -1.98
CA TYR A 437 -13.18 7.25 -2.70
C TYR A 437 -12.71 7.04 -4.15
N ALA A 438 -12.44 5.82 -4.56
CA ALA A 438 -12.16 5.49 -5.96
C ALA A 438 -13.49 5.41 -6.73
N SER A 439 -13.90 6.53 -7.35
CA SER A 439 -15.20 6.66 -8.03
C SER A 439 -15.10 6.73 -9.56
N GLY A 440 -13.96 7.22 -10.08
CA GLY A 440 -13.72 7.32 -11.51
C GLY A 440 -13.19 6.04 -12.15
N PRO A 441 -13.37 5.85 -13.47
CA PRO A 441 -12.86 4.65 -14.17
C PRO A 441 -11.36 4.42 -13.97
N GLU A 442 -10.56 5.47 -14.01
CA GLU A 442 -9.10 5.38 -13.84
C GLU A 442 -8.73 4.96 -12.41
N GLN A 443 -9.43 5.49 -11.40
CA GLN A 443 -9.23 5.14 -10.00
C GLN A 443 -9.63 3.69 -9.71
N ILE A 444 -10.75 3.23 -10.29
CA ILE A 444 -11.17 1.83 -10.20
C ILE A 444 -10.16 0.90 -10.89
N ASP A 445 -9.60 1.31 -12.02
CA ASP A 445 -8.56 0.52 -12.69
C ASP A 445 -7.24 0.50 -11.91
N GLU A 446 -6.91 1.55 -11.15
CA GLU A 446 -5.78 1.54 -10.21
C GLU A 446 -6.03 0.56 -9.05
N GLU A 447 -7.20 0.58 -8.43
CA GLU A 447 -7.60 -0.39 -7.41
C GLU A 447 -7.62 -1.84 -7.96
N ARG A 448 -7.99 -2.03 -9.23
CA ARG A 448 -7.91 -3.32 -9.92
C ARG A 448 -6.48 -3.82 -10.06
N ARG A 449 -5.57 -2.94 -10.49
CA ARG A 449 -4.13 -3.26 -10.56
C ARG A 449 -3.58 -3.59 -9.17
N LEU A 450 -4.05 -2.90 -8.14
CA LEU A 450 -3.70 -3.21 -6.77
C LEU A 450 -4.21 -4.59 -6.32
N ALA A 451 -5.44 -4.96 -6.69
CA ALA A 451 -5.96 -6.31 -6.46
C ALA A 451 -5.12 -7.36 -7.22
N TYR A 452 -4.76 -7.08 -8.48
CA TYR A 452 -3.87 -7.93 -9.27
C TYR A 452 -2.50 -8.11 -8.61
N VAL A 453 -1.89 -7.02 -8.09
CA VAL A 453 -0.65 -7.12 -7.33
C VAL A 453 -0.81 -8.08 -6.16
N GLY A 454 -1.88 -7.95 -5.36
CA GLY A 454 -2.13 -8.86 -4.24
C GLY A 454 -2.27 -10.32 -4.67
N VAL A 455 -3.07 -10.61 -5.70
CA VAL A 455 -3.24 -11.96 -6.26
C VAL A 455 -1.90 -12.56 -6.70
N THR A 456 -1.08 -11.79 -7.42
CA THR A 456 0.20 -12.27 -7.95
C THR A 456 1.30 -12.41 -6.89
N ARG A 457 1.01 -12.10 -5.62
CA ARG A 457 1.93 -12.40 -4.49
C ARG A 457 1.84 -13.86 -4.04
N ALA A 458 0.75 -14.57 -4.39
CA ALA A 458 0.56 -15.96 -4.06
C ALA A 458 1.37 -16.88 -4.99
N ARG A 459 2.09 -17.85 -4.40
CA ARG A 459 2.79 -18.89 -5.15
C ARG A 459 1.91 -20.14 -5.31
N ALA A 460 1.37 -20.67 -4.24
CA ALA A 460 0.59 -21.91 -4.27
C ALA A 460 -0.91 -21.66 -4.08
N SER A 461 -1.31 -21.00 -3.01
CA SER A 461 -2.73 -20.80 -2.71
C SER A 461 -3.11 -19.35 -2.46
N LEU A 462 -4.29 -18.99 -2.96
CA LEU A 462 -4.94 -17.71 -2.80
C LEU A 462 -6.30 -17.92 -2.12
N SER A 463 -6.52 -17.22 -1.01
CA SER A 463 -7.82 -17.19 -0.32
C SER A 463 -8.33 -15.76 -0.32
N LEU A 464 -9.43 -15.53 -1.01
CA LEU A 464 -10.14 -14.25 -0.97
C LEU A 464 -11.25 -14.33 0.07
N SER A 465 -11.44 -13.30 0.90
CA SER A 465 -12.52 -13.27 1.87
C SER A 465 -13.19 -11.93 1.99
N PHE A 466 -14.46 -11.96 2.38
CA PHE A 466 -15.23 -10.75 2.63
C PHE A 466 -16.30 -10.98 3.70
N SER A 467 -16.70 -9.90 4.36
CA SER A 467 -17.81 -9.86 5.31
C SER A 467 -19.08 -9.28 4.66
N ARG A 468 -20.27 -9.88 4.94
CA ARG A 468 -21.57 -9.41 4.43
C ARG A 468 -22.09 -8.19 5.18
N PHE A 469 -21.66 -8.02 6.44
CA PHE A 469 -22.04 -6.90 7.30
C PHE A 469 -20.80 -6.31 7.97
N GLY A 470 -20.75 -4.99 8.08
CA GLY A 470 -19.77 -4.24 8.86
C GLY A 470 -20.44 -3.24 9.78
N GLY A 471 -19.68 -2.50 10.58
CA GLY A 471 -20.21 -1.55 11.57
C GLY A 471 -21.19 -0.50 11.02
N ARG A 472 -21.29 -0.32 9.69
CA ARG A 472 -22.24 0.62 9.02
C ARG A 472 -23.40 -0.07 8.29
N GLY A 473 -23.53 -1.39 8.40
CA GLY A 473 -24.59 -2.14 7.74
C GLY A 473 -24.14 -3.16 6.70
N PRO A 474 -25.03 -3.58 5.79
CA PRO A 474 -24.73 -4.57 4.77
C PRO A 474 -23.66 -4.06 3.80
N ARG A 475 -22.83 -4.97 3.29
CA ARG A 475 -21.78 -4.72 2.31
C ARG A 475 -21.96 -5.59 1.08
N ASP A 476 -21.72 -4.98 -0.07
CA ASP A 476 -21.63 -5.71 -1.33
C ASP A 476 -20.25 -6.33 -1.50
N VAL A 477 -20.22 -7.53 -2.07
CA VAL A 477 -18.97 -8.17 -2.45
C VAL A 477 -18.23 -7.31 -3.49
N SER A 478 -16.92 -7.23 -3.38
CA SER A 478 -16.08 -6.54 -4.35
C SER A 478 -16.36 -7.00 -5.78
N ARG A 479 -16.52 -6.05 -6.70
CA ARG A 479 -16.60 -6.34 -8.16
C ARG A 479 -15.41 -7.17 -8.64
N PHE A 480 -14.25 -7.00 -8.04
CA PHE A 480 -13.06 -7.76 -8.38
C PHE A 480 -13.21 -9.25 -8.05
N VAL A 481 -13.91 -9.60 -6.97
CA VAL A 481 -14.24 -11.01 -6.67
C VAL A 481 -15.18 -11.57 -7.72
N GLN A 482 -16.21 -10.81 -8.11
CA GLN A 482 -17.17 -11.26 -9.13
C GLN A 482 -16.49 -11.52 -10.47
N GLU A 483 -15.54 -10.68 -10.87
CA GLU A 483 -14.78 -10.79 -12.12
C GLU A 483 -13.88 -12.03 -12.17
N THR A 484 -13.45 -12.57 -11.02
CA THR A 484 -12.65 -13.81 -10.99
C THR A 484 -13.42 -15.04 -11.44
N GLY A 485 -14.75 -15.02 -11.33
CA GLY A 485 -15.61 -16.17 -11.61
C GLY A 485 -15.49 -17.32 -10.60
N ILE A 486 -14.75 -17.14 -9.51
CA ILE A 486 -14.58 -18.15 -8.45
C ILE A 486 -15.88 -18.23 -7.65
N ARG A 487 -16.38 -19.44 -7.47
CA ARG A 487 -17.59 -19.66 -6.66
C ARG A 487 -17.35 -19.29 -5.20
N THR A 488 -18.23 -18.44 -4.67
CA THR A 488 -18.23 -18.08 -3.25
C THR A 488 -18.77 -19.24 -2.40
N ILE A 489 -18.08 -19.54 -1.31
CA ILE A 489 -18.47 -20.52 -0.31
C ILE A 489 -18.85 -19.77 0.97
N ASP A 490 -19.99 -20.09 1.58
CA ASP A 490 -20.34 -19.55 2.88
C ASP A 490 -19.47 -20.19 3.97
N ALA A 491 -19.10 -19.41 4.98
CA ALA A 491 -18.15 -19.86 6.02
C ALA A 491 -18.62 -21.11 6.77
N ASP A 492 -19.94 -21.25 6.96
CA ASP A 492 -20.54 -22.43 7.62
C ASP A 492 -20.36 -23.69 6.76
N ASP A 493 -20.50 -23.58 5.45
CA ASP A 493 -20.28 -24.67 4.50
C ASP A 493 -18.77 -25.00 4.36
N ALA A 494 -17.89 -24.00 4.46
CA ALA A 494 -16.44 -24.21 4.40
C ALA A 494 -15.92 -25.08 5.58
N VAL A 495 -16.52 -24.96 6.75
CA VAL A 495 -16.23 -25.80 7.92
C VAL A 495 -16.71 -27.24 7.68
N ALA A 496 -17.88 -27.40 7.07
CA ALA A 496 -18.45 -28.72 6.75
C ALA A 496 -17.60 -29.50 5.72
N ILE A 497 -17.13 -28.82 4.68
CA ILE A 497 -16.29 -29.43 3.62
C ILE A 497 -14.95 -29.93 4.20
N ARG A 498 -14.31 -29.14 5.09
CA ARG A 498 -13.07 -29.52 5.76
C ARG A 498 -13.27 -30.68 6.77
N GLY A 499 -14.47 -30.84 7.32
CA GLY A 499 -14.85 -31.92 8.22
C GLY A 499 -15.39 -33.18 7.53
N GLY A 500 -15.32 -33.28 6.20
CA GLY A 500 -15.79 -34.47 5.43
C GLY A 500 -17.32 -34.62 5.34
N ARG A 501 -18.10 -33.57 5.65
CA ARG A 501 -19.57 -33.55 5.46
C ARG A 501 -19.94 -32.88 4.14
N PRO A 502 -20.87 -33.48 3.35
CA PRO A 502 -21.35 -32.85 2.14
C PRO A 502 -22.13 -31.55 2.47
N PRO A 503 -22.03 -30.50 1.61
CA PRO A 503 -22.76 -29.24 1.81
C PRO A 503 -24.26 -29.52 1.83
N ARG A 504 -24.98 -28.80 2.72
CA ARG A 504 -26.46 -28.86 2.75
C ARG A 504 -26.97 -28.23 1.47
N GLY A 505 -27.59 -29.02 0.60
CA GLY A 505 -28.25 -28.58 -0.60
C GLY A 505 -29.41 -27.61 -0.26
N ARG A 506 -29.43 -26.45 -0.91
CA ARG A 506 -30.62 -25.61 -1.08
C ARG A 506 -31.25 -25.91 -2.41
#